data_1886b8a5cbf23be05884edbe01fb33b3
#
_entry.id   1886b8a5cbf23be05884edbe01fb33b3
#
_cell.length_a   1.000
_cell.length_b   1.000
_cell.length_c   1.000
_cell.angle_alpha   90.00
_cell.angle_beta   90.00
_cell.angle_gamma   90.00
#
_symmetry.space_group_name_H-M   'P 1'
#
loop_
_entity.id
_entity.type
_entity.pdbx_description
1 polymer ?
#
loop_
_entity_poly.entity_id
_entity_poly.type
_entity_poly.pdbx_seq_one_letter_code
_entity_poly.pdbx_strand_id
1 'polypeptide(L)'
;MTRKERVFLGMLTPSSNTTLEPVTARMLAGLPEVTPHFGRFRVTEIGLSRRALGQFGLEPMLAAAELLADARCHAICGNGTSAGWLGVARDRELGAAIEERTGVPA
;
A
#
# COMPACT_ATOMS: atom_id res chain seq x y z
N MET A 1 18.57 -18.74 22.26
CA MET A 1 17.30 -18.63 21.51
C MET A 1 17.46 -17.62 20.39
N THR A 2 17.17 -18.06 19.20
CA THR A 2 17.27 -17.16 18.07
C THR A 2 16.03 -16.28 18.00
N ARG A 3 16.24 -14.98 18.02
CA ARG A 3 15.16 -14.01 17.91
C ARG A 3 14.75 -13.89 16.44
N LYS A 4 13.50 -14.10 16.16
CA LYS A 4 13.00 -13.91 14.80
C LYS A 4 13.01 -12.42 14.46
N GLU A 5 13.49 -12.12 13.28
CA GLU A 5 13.44 -10.76 12.79
C GLU A 5 12.01 -10.36 12.49
N ARG A 6 11.69 -9.14 12.80
CA ARG A 6 10.39 -8.60 12.46
C ARG A 6 10.34 -8.26 10.98
N VAL A 7 9.20 -8.52 10.37
CA VAL A 7 8.94 -8.14 8.98
C VAL A 7 7.85 -7.07 8.98
N PHE A 8 8.15 -5.94 8.39
CA PHE A 8 7.24 -4.81 8.32
C PHE A 8 6.63 -4.75 6.93
N LEU A 9 5.31 -4.95 6.84
CA LEU A 9 4.59 -4.85 5.59
C LEU A 9 3.90 -3.49 5.52
N GLY A 10 4.28 -2.70 4.53
CA GLY A 10 3.63 -1.42 4.28
C GLY A 10 2.41 -1.63 3.40
N MET A 11 1.28 -1.11 3.80
CA MET A 11 0.02 -1.31 3.09
C MET A 11 -0.64 0.03 2.81
N LEU A 12 -0.74 0.35 1.53
CA LEU A 12 -1.44 1.56 1.10
C LEU A 12 -2.94 1.32 1.17
N THR A 13 -3.62 2.14 1.92
CA THR A 13 -5.03 1.93 2.24
C THR A 13 -5.86 3.13 1.81
N PRO A 14 -6.97 2.92 1.09
CA PRO A 14 -7.89 4.02 0.78
C PRO A 14 -8.39 4.71 2.05
N SER A 15 -8.48 6.03 2.00
CA SER A 15 -8.76 6.85 3.18
C SER A 15 -10.06 6.51 3.91
N SER A 16 -11.04 6.00 3.19
CA SER A 16 -12.34 5.65 3.76
C SER A 16 -12.48 4.19 4.15
N ASN A 17 -11.45 3.38 3.90
CA ASN A 17 -11.54 1.95 4.17
C ASN A 17 -11.27 1.65 5.63
N THR A 18 -12.16 0.89 6.27
CA THR A 18 -12.02 0.47 7.66
C THR A 18 -12.03 -1.05 7.80
N THR A 19 -12.05 -1.76 6.69
CA THR A 19 -12.11 -3.22 6.67
C THR A 19 -10.73 -3.86 6.56
N LEU A 20 -9.83 -3.24 5.81
CA LEU A 20 -8.51 -3.80 5.55
C LEU A 20 -7.71 -4.02 6.83
N GLU A 21 -7.74 -3.08 7.75
CA GLU A 21 -6.93 -3.19 8.95
C GLU A 21 -7.34 -4.39 9.82
N PRO A 22 -8.62 -4.55 10.19
CA PRO A 22 -8.99 -5.72 11.00
C PRO A 22 -8.86 -7.04 10.25
N VAL A 23 -9.11 -7.07 8.94
CA VAL A 23 -8.94 -8.30 8.15
C VAL A 23 -7.47 -8.70 8.09
N THR A 24 -6.60 -7.74 7.82
CA THR A 24 -5.16 -8.00 7.79
C THR A 24 -4.65 -8.49 9.14
N ALA A 25 -5.12 -7.89 10.23
CA ALA A 25 -4.74 -8.33 11.56
C ALA A 25 -5.11 -9.79 11.80
N ARG A 26 -6.29 -10.21 11.35
CA ARG A 26 -6.71 -11.60 11.49
C ARG A 26 -5.88 -12.54 10.62
N MET A 27 -5.53 -12.11 9.42
CA MET A 27 -4.71 -12.92 8.52
C MET A 27 -3.31 -13.14 9.09
N LEU A 28 -2.79 -12.17 9.83
CA LEU A 28 -1.44 -12.24 10.37
C LEU A 28 -1.38 -12.73 11.81
N ALA A 29 -2.52 -13.10 12.39
CA ALA A 29 -2.58 -13.50 13.80
C ALA A 29 -1.64 -14.65 14.16
N GLY A 30 -1.39 -15.56 13.22
CA GLY A 30 -0.48 -16.68 13.43
C GLY A 30 0.99 -16.36 13.16
N LEU A 31 1.30 -15.12 12.77
CA LEU A 31 2.65 -14.70 12.41
C LEU A 31 3.03 -13.43 13.20
N PRO A 32 3.30 -13.55 14.49
CA PRO A 32 3.52 -12.36 15.33
C PRO A 32 4.74 -11.54 14.93
N GLU A 33 5.70 -12.11 14.19
CA GLU A 33 6.86 -11.39 13.69
C GLU A 33 6.54 -10.51 12.47
N VAL A 34 5.38 -10.70 11.85
CA VAL A 34 4.97 -9.90 10.70
C VAL A 34 3.96 -8.86 11.15
N THR A 35 4.28 -7.60 10.94
CA THR A 35 3.39 -6.51 11.34
C THR A 35 3.00 -5.66 10.14
N PRO A 36 1.71 -5.36 9.97
CA PRO A 36 1.25 -4.46 8.94
C PRO A 36 1.34 -3.01 9.39
N HIS A 37 1.71 -2.15 8.49
CA HIS A 37 1.77 -0.71 8.73
C HIS A 37 1.01 -0.01 7.62
N PHE A 38 -0.01 0.74 7.98
CA PHE A 38 -0.94 1.29 7.00
C PHE A 38 -0.65 2.76 6.72
N GLY A 39 -0.53 3.08 5.44
CA GLY A 39 -0.42 4.45 4.97
C GLY A 39 -1.67 4.77 4.19
N ARG A 40 -2.43 5.76 4.63
CA ARG A 40 -3.67 6.12 3.96
C ARG A 40 -3.42 7.14 2.87
N PHE A 41 -4.16 6.99 1.80
CA PHE A 41 -4.19 7.98 0.73
C PHE A 41 -5.64 8.35 0.46
N ARG A 42 -5.84 9.60 0.10
CA ARG A 42 -7.20 10.11 -0.11
C ARG A 42 -7.80 9.51 -1.37
N VAL A 43 -9.01 8.99 -1.23
CA VAL A 43 -9.78 8.48 -2.36
C VAL A 43 -11.02 9.35 -2.50
N THR A 44 -11.24 9.87 -3.70
CA THR A 44 -12.43 10.63 -4.04
C THR A 44 -13.06 10.00 -5.28
N GLU A 45 -14.31 10.33 -5.56
CA GLU A 45 -14.95 9.89 -6.79
C GLU A 45 -14.17 10.35 -8.01
N ILE A 46 -13.58 11.52 -7.90
CA ILE A 46 -12.76 12.08 -8.96
C ILE A 46 -11.55 11.18 -9.24
N GLY A 47 -11.07 10.48 -8.22
CA GLY A 47 -9.96 9.54 -8.37
C GLY A 47 -10.26 8.38 -9.29
N LEU A 48 -11.54 8.10 -9.56
CA LEU A 48 -11.95 7.06 -10.49
C LEU A 48 -12.12 7.58 -11.91
N SER A 49 -12.04 8.90 -12.12
CA SER A 49 -12.13 9.45 -13.45
C SER A 49 -10.85 9.17 -14.22
N ARG A 50 -10.97 9.07 -15.52
CA ARG A 50 -9.84 8.84 -16.40
C ARG A 50 -8.74 9.89 -16.21
N ARG A 51 -9.14 11.11 -15.95
CA ARG A 51 -8.21 12.23 -15.77
C ARG A 51 -7.37 12.09 -14.49
N ALA A 52 -8.02 11.75 -13.39
CA ALA A 52 -7.34 11.56 -12.12
C ALA A 52 -6.43 10.32 -12.15
N LEU A 53 -6.87 9.26 -12.84
CA LEU A 53 -6.11 8.03 -12.94
C LEU A 53 -4.86 8.20 -13.80
N GLY A 54 -4.87 9.13 -14.75
CA GLY A 54 -3.72 9.35 -15.61
C GLY A 54 -2.57 10.02 -14.89
N GLN A 55 -2.73 11.29 -14.57
CA GLN A 55 -1.62 12.12 -14.09
C GLN A 55 -1.54 12.25 -12.57
N PHE A 56 -2.68 12.27 -11.89
CA PHE A 56 -2.72 12.55 -10.47
C PHE A 56 -3.08 11.35 -9.61
N GLY A 57 -3.52 10.25 -10.22
CA GLY A 57 -4.02 9.10 -9.48
C GLY A 57 -2.99 8.40 -8.61
N LEU A 58 -1.72 8.43 -9.01
CA LEU A 58 -0.66 7.75 -8.28
C LEU A 58 -0.01 8.61 -7.19
N GLU A 59 -0.03 9.93 -7.34
CA GLU A 59 0.74 10.80 -6.45
C GLU A 59 0.35 10.67 -4.97
N PRO A 60 -0.94 10.66 -4.60
CA PRO A 60 -1.29 10.44 -3.20
C PRO A 60 -0.79 9.10 -2.66
N MET A 61 -0.82 8.06 -3.47
CA MET A 61 -0.32 6.75 -3.09
C MET A 61 1.19 6.78 -2.91
N LEU A 62 1.91 7.46 -3.79
CA LEU A 62 3.36 7.56 -3.70
C LEU A 62 3.80 8.35 -2.48
N ALA A 63 3.08 9.41 -2.13
CA ALA A 63 3.36 10.17 -0.92
C ALA A 63 3.18 9.30 0.32
N ALA A 64 2.12 8.50 0.37
CA ALA A 64 1.90 7.58 1.48
C ALA A 64 2.99 6.50 1.51
N ALA A 65 3.42 6.01 0.35
CA ALA A 65 4.50 5.02 0.28
C ALA A 65 5.81 5.57 0.83
N GLU A 66 6.11 6.83 0.59
CA GLU A 66 7.32 7.45 1.15
C GLU A 66 7.31 7.44 2.68
N LEU A 67 6.15 7.68 3.28
CA LEU A 67 6.02 7.63 4.74
C LEU A 67 6.22 6.20 5.26
N LEU A 68 5.74 5.21 4.53
CA LEU A 68 5.97 3.81 4.89
C LEU A 68 7.45 3.42 4.72
N ALA A 69 8.13 4.00 3.75
CA ALA A 69 9.56 3.80 3.58
C ALA A 69 10.34 4.39 4.75
N ASP A 70 9.88 5.52 5.29
CA ASP A 70 10.48 6.11 6.49
C ASP A 70 10.38 5.16 7.68
N ALA A 71 9.33 4.36 7.75
CA ALA A 71 9.15 3.34 8.78
C ALA A 71 9.97 2.08 8.51
N ARG A 72 10.73 2.07 7.42
CA ARG A 72 11.59 0.96 7.01
C ARG A 72 10.82 -0.33 6.75
N CYS A 73 9.67 -0.21 6.12
CA CYS A 73 8.92 -1.38 5.69
C CYS A 73 9.74 -2.19 4.69
N HIS A 74 9.65 -3.51 4.81
CA HIS A 74 10.38 -4.44 3.94
C HIS A 74 9.75 -4.55 2.56
N ALA A 75 8.45 -4.34 2.49
CA ALA A 75 7.71 -4.33 1.24
C ALA A 75 6.52 -3.39 1.38
N ILE A 76 6.09 -2.80 0.28
CA ILE A 76 4.94 -1.90 0.27
C ILE A 76 4.00 -2.37 -0.82
N CYS A 77 2.72 -2.54 -0.51
CA CYS A 77 1.75 -2.94 -1.50
C CYS A 77 0.54 -2.00 -1.52
N GLY A 78 -0.03 -1.84 -2.70
CA GLY A 78 -1.29 -1.15 -2.85
C GLY A 78 -2.41 -2.09 -2.48
N ASN A 79 -3.24 -1.68 -1.55
CA ASN A 79 -4.31 -2.51 -1.03
C ASN A 79 -5.64 -1.78 -1.12
N GLY A 80 -6.60 -2.40 -1.76
CA GLY A 80 -7.91 -1.81 -1.93
C GLY A 80 -8.61 -2.33 -3.16
N THR A 81 -9.93 -2.47 -3.07
CA THR A 81 -10.72 -3.07 -4.14
C THR A 81 -10.81 -2.19 -5.38
N SER A 82 -10.73 -0.88 -5.20
CA SER A 82 -10.80 0.04 -6.34
C SER A 82 -9.64 -0.13 -7.31
N ALA A 83 -8.49 -0.55 -6.82
CA ALA A 83 -7.33 -0.78 -7.68
C ALA A 83 -7.55 -1.93 -8.66
N GLY A 84 -8.34 -2.92 -8.28
CA GLY A 84 -8.64 -4.05 -9.15
C GLY A 84 -9.37 -3.67 -10.41
N TRP A 85 -10.10 -2.56 -10.41
CA TRP A 85 -10.83 -2.09 -11.58
C TRP A 85 -9.92 -1.49 -12.64
N LEU A 86 -8.74 -1.10 -12.25
CA LEU A 86 -7.78 -0.47 -13.15
C LEU A 86 -6.96 -1.49 -13.93
N GLY A 87 -7.05 -2.76 -13.53
CA GLY A 87 -6.38 -3.85 -14.21
C GLY A 87 -4.94 -4.08 -13.76
N VAL A 88 -4.39 -5.20 -14.22
CA VAL A 88 -3.05 -5.64 -13.84
C VAL A 88 -1.96 -4.66 -14.28
N ALA A 89 -2.14 -4.05 -15.45
CA ALA A 89 -1.17 -3.09 -15.95
C ALA A 89 -1.01 -1.90 -15.02
N ARG A 90 -2.11 -1.43 -14.44
CA ARG A 90 -2.09 -0.31 -13.51
C ARG A 90 -1.42 -0.69 -12.18
N ASP A 91 -1.64 -1.91 -11.72
CA ASP A 91 -0.99 -2.43 -10.53
C ASP A 91 0.53 -2.50 -10.71
N ARG A 92 0.97 -2.93 -11.88
CA ARG A 92 2.41 -2.97 -12.19
C ARG A 92 3.01 -1.58 -12.24
N GLU A 93 2.27 -0.65 -12.79
CA GLU A 93 2.70 0.75 -12.87
C GLU A 93 2.88 1.34 -11.48
N LEU A 94 1.93 1.09 -10.60
CA LEU A 94 2.00 1.53 -9.22
C LEU A 94 3.20 0.90 -8.52
N GLY A 95 3.37 -0.41 -8.64
CA GLY A 95 4.48 -1.12 -8.02
C GLY A 95 5.83 -0.59 -8.47
N ALA A 96 5.99 -0.39 -9.78
CA ALA A 96 7.23 0.16 -10.32
C ALA A 96 7.50 1.57 -9.83
N ALA A 97 6.45 2.40 -9.74
CA ALA A 97 6.58 3.76 -9.25
C ALA A 97 6.96 3.80 -7.77
N ILE A 98 6.41 2.91 -6.96
CA ILE A 98 6.76 2.81 -5.56
C ILE A 98 8.22 2.42 -5.40
N GLU A 99 8.66 1.39 -6.12
CA GLU A 99 10.06 0.95 -6.06
C GLU A 99 11.02 2.05 -6.49
N GLU A 100 10.68 2.76 -7.54
CA GLU A 100 11.51 3.86 -8.02
C GLU A 100 11.59 4.99 -7.00
N ARG A 101 10.47 5.35 -6.39
CA ARG A 101 10.40 6.46 -5.44
C ARG A 101 11.01 6.14 -4.08
N THR A 102 10.84 4.92 -3.62
CA THR A 102 11.20 4.55 -2.24
C THR A 102 12.40 3.61 -2.13
N GLY A 103 12.72 2.89 -3.18
CA GLY A 103 13.73 1.83 -3.12
C GLY A 103 13.26 0.58 -2.39
N VAL A 104 11.98 0.51 -2.03
CA VAL A 104 11.40 -0.63 -1.31
C VAL A 104 10.64 -1.51 -2.30
N PRO A 105 10.76 -2.85 -2.21
CA PRO A 105 9.99 -3.75 -3.07
C PRO A 105 8.49 -3.53 -2.95
N ALA A 106 7.82 -3.58 -4.07
CA ALA A 106 6.38 -3.34 -4.10
C ALA A 106 5.64 -4.43 -4.87
#